data_a6f22fb685fc3138db672cdcb60a3ff6
#
_entry.id   a6f22fb685fc3138db672cdcb60a3ff6
#
_cell.length_a   1.000
_cell.length_b   1.000
_cell.length_c   1.000
_cell.angle_alpha   90.00
_cell.angle_beta   90.00
_cell.angle_gamma   90.00
#
_symmetry.space_group_name_H-M   'P 1'
#
loop_
_entity.id
_entity.type
_entity.pdbx_description
1 polymer ?
#
loop_
_entity_poly.entity_id
_entity_poly.type
_entity_poly.pdbx_seq_one_letter_code
_entity_poly.pdbx_strand_id
1 'polypeptide(L)'
;MKKLIILLFCGASMLLYSQNINGRFSSSLYSFERYDAVNSSEKYIRAYEMLNLNFNYENISVRSFFNLEGNLSNKMEYDPRLRFYHLYFEARNILDLATIKLGRQPIINSVAGGIFDGASVHFKKNDYKFSAYYGANVPAYQKLEIIDDWSDNYLLGGRFTTTVLKDFQFTVAYINKNFKPQPYQAIRLLPDLVTNPILVDIENKSNQFEFITGEVFYTNKNLISVFTSYDYDLNFNQTSKFAVDARIQPIERLGINAYFNYRQPKIRYNSIFAVFDYANTYEVELGADYQISSGITVIGKFANVEYKDDNAQRLGVGLATQWGTLNYRKTFGYAGELDAVSVYSGYTFLEGLLTPSIGVSYTNYKLSPDDSESNNLTTLLAGVNIRPIRLLSFDLQAQYMDNKIYKNDFRLFFKLNYWFNINI
;
A
#
# COMPACT_ATOMS: atom_id res chain seq x y z
N MET A 1 -13.31 -14.61 -20.62
CA MET A 1 -14.73 -14.66 -20.23
C MET A 1 -15.22 -16.07 -19.82
N LYS A 2 -15.08 -17.13 -20.67
CA LYS A 2 -15.56 -18.49 -20.31
C LYS A 2 -14.99 -19.03 -18.99
N LYS A 3 -13.69 -18.87 -18.70
CA LYS A 3 -13.05 -19.35 -17.46
C LYS A 3 -13.49 -18.57 -16.21
N LEU A 4 -13.82 -17.29 -16.33
CA LEU A 4 -14.37 -16.47 -15.24
C LEU A 4 -15.82 -16.86 -14.92
N ILE A 5 -16.59 -17.22 -15.93
CA ILE A 5 -17.96 -17.72 -15.81
C ILE A 5 -17.99 -19.07 -15.07
N ILE A 6 -17.02 -19.95 -15.29
CA ILE A 6 -16.89 -21.23 -14.57
C ILE A 6 -16.60 -20.99 -13.08
N LEU A 7 -15.71 -20.05 -12.74
CA LEU A 7 -15.43 -19.69 -11.34
C LEU A 7 -16.65 -19.04 -10.66
N LEU A 8 -17.38 -18.18 -11.37
CA LEU A 8 -18.65 -17.61 -10.90
C LEU A 8 -19.74 -18.69 -10.74
N PHE A 9 -19.78 -19.68 -11.65
CA PHE A 9 -20.75 -20.80 -11.55
C PHE A 9 -20.41 -21.75 -10.41
N CYS A 10 -19.12 -22.05 -10.16
CA CYS A 10 -18.70 -22.79 -8.96
C CYS A 10 -19.01 -22.01 -7.68
N GLY A 11 -18.87 -20.69 -7.68
CA GLY A 11 -19.29 -19.81 -6.59
C GLY A 11 -20.82 -19.82 -6.38
N ALA A 12 -21.59 -19.81 -7.46
CA ALA A 12 -23.06 -19.84 -7.39
C ALA A 12 -23.62 -21.19 -6.88
N SER A 13 -22.99 -22.31 -7.22
CA SER A 13 -23.40 -23.61 -6.66
C SER A 13 -23.07 -23.75 -5.17
N MET A 14 -22.04 -23.05 -4.65
CA MET A 14 -21.77 -23.00 -3.21
C MET A 14 -22.74 -22.11 -2.43
N LEU A 15 -23.46 -21.18 -3.07
CA LEU A 15 -24.50 -20.38 -2.43
C LEU A 15 -25.63 -21.26 -1.83
N LEU A 16 -25.87 -22.43 -2.42
CA LEU A 16 -26.91 -23.36 -1.98
C LEU A 16 -26.54 -24.20 -0.75
N TYR A 17 -25.24 -24.23 -0.40
CA TYR A 17 -24.69 -25.03 0.70
C TYR A 17 -23.81 -24.23 1.66
N SER A 18 -23.80 -22.90 1.53
CA SER A 18 -22.97 -22.07 2.40
C SER A 18 -23.53 -22.04 3.81
N GLN A 19 -22.74 -22.37 4.81
CA GLN A 19 -23.11 -22.24 6.23
C GLN A 19 -23.06 -20.79 6.69
N ASN A 20 -22.24 -19.97 6.04
CA ASN A 20 -22.08 -18.56 6.39
C ASN A 20 -21.71 -17.72 5.16
N ILE A 21 -22.45 -16.66 4.94
CA ILE A 21 -22.16 -15.62 3.96
C ILE A 21 -21.88 -14.33 4.72
N ASN A 22 -20.67 -13.80 4.59
CA ASN A 22 -20.34 -12.54 5.22
C ASN A 22 -19.61 -11.61 4.25
N GLY A 23 -19.67 -10.32 4.54
CA GLY A 23 -19.01 -9.37 3.69
C GLY A 23 -19.30 -7.91 4.05
N ARG A 24 -18.82 -7.05 3.17
CA ARG A 24 -19.05 -5.61 3.23
C ARG A 24 -19.31 -5.06 1.83
N PHE A 25 -20.39 -4.35 1.70
CA PHE A 25 -20.66 -3.47 0.57
C PHE A 25 -20.30 -2.04 0.97
N SER A 26 -19.62 -1.30 0.09
CA SER A 26 -19.34 0.12 0.29
C SER A 26 -19.61 0.87 -1.01
N SER A 27 -20.44 1.91 -0.92
CA SER A 27 -20.72 2.84 -2.00
C SER A 27 -20.16 4.21 -1.61
N SER A 28 -19.41 4.84 -2.49
CA SER A 28 -18.86 6.17 -2.22
C SER A 28 -18.88 7.08 -3.44
N LEU A 29 -19.11 8.36 -3.15
CA LEU A 29 -19.08 9.44 -4.12
C LEU A 29 -18.00 10.44 -3.70
N TYR A 30 -17.17 10.82 -4.66
CA TYR A 30 -16.13 11.80 -4.46
C TYR A 30 -16.21 12.90 -5.51
N SER A 31 -16.46 14.14 -5.05
CA SER A 31 -16.44 15.33 -5.90
C SER A 31 -15.12 16.05 -5.71
N PHE A 32 -14.44 16.36 -6.81
CA PHE A 32 -13.15 17.06 -6.83
C PHE A 32 -12.98 17.86 -8.10
N GLU A 33 -12.05 18.79 -8.09
CA GLU A 33 -11.63 19.55 -9.26
C GLU A 33 -10.30 18.99 -9.81
N ARG A 34 -10.19 18.97 -11.12
CA ARG A 34 -8.94 18.70 -11.81
C ARG A 34 -8.51 19.93 -12.58
N TYR A 35 -7.32 20.40 -12.28
CA TYR A 35 -6.75 21.58 -12.91
C TYR A 35 -5.88 21.15 -14.10
N ASP A 36 -6.23 21.64 -15.30
CA ASP A 36 -5.47 21.40 -16.52
C ASP A 36 -4.44 22.51 -16.76
N ALA A 37 -4.71 23.71 -16.25
CA ALA A 37 -3.82 24.86 -16.26
C ALA A 37 -4.10 25.75 -15.05
N VAL A 38 -3.25 26.74 -14.81
CA VAL A 38 -3.49 27.75 -13.77
C VAL A 38 -4.83 28.46 -14.03
N ASN A 39 -5.74 28.39 -13.05
CA ASN A 39 -7.09 28.94 -13.09
C ASN A 39 -8.07 28.27 -14.09
N SER A 40 -7.75 27.11 -14.63
CA SER A 40 -8.66 26.30 -15.46
C SER A 40 -8.89 24.97 -14.79
N SER A 41 -10.12 24.68 -14.39
CA SER A 41 -10.47 23.41 -13.73
C SER A 41 -11.77 22.84 -14.25
N GLU A 42 -11.87 21.52 -14.21
CA GLU A 42 -13.10 20.78 -14.44
C GLU A 42 -13.53 20.05 -13.15
N LYS A 43 -14.84 20.02 -12.89
CA LYS A 43 -15.40 19.29 -11.76
C LYS A 43 -15.74 17.86 -12.15
N TYR A 44 -15.31 16.93 -11.32
CA TYR A 44 -15.59 15.50 -11.45
C TYR A 44 -16.39 15.00 -10.26
N ILE A 45 -17.32 14.10 -10.54
CA ILE A 45 -18.03 13.32 -9.52
C ILE A 45 -17.73 11.86 -9.83
N ARG A 46 -16.92 11.23 -8.98
CA ARG A 46 -16.50 9.86 -9.14
C ARG A 46 -17.23 8.95 -8.17
N ALA A 47 -17.81 7.87 -8.69
CA ALA A 47 -18.44 6.81 -7.93
C ALA A 47 -17.50 5.62 -7.77
N TYR A 48 -17.54 4.99 -6.59
CA TYR A 48 -16.82 3.75 -6.28
C TYR A 48 -17.76 2.79 -5.56
N GLU A 49 -17.97 1.61 -6.16
CA GLU A 49 -18.75 0.53 -5.58
C GLU A 49 -17.83 -0.62 -5.25
N MET A 50 -17.70 -0.96 -3.98
CA MET A 50 -16.82 -2.03 -3.51
C MET A 50 -17.64 -3.12 -2.85
N LEU A 51 -17.37 -4.37 -3.22
CA LEU A 51 -17.94 -5.54 -2.56
C LEU A 51 -16.84 -6.51 -2.16
N ASN A 52 -16.74 -6.75 -0.86
CA ASN A 52 -15.99 -7.85 -0.28
C ASN A 52 -16.99 -8.93 0.15
N LEU A 53 -16.88 -10.13 -0.42
CA LEU A 53 -17.84 -11.19 -0.21
C LEU A 53 -17.13 -12.51 0.05
N ASN A 54 -17.54 -13.19 1.12
CA ASN A 54 -17.00 -14.46 1.54
C ASN A 54 -18.12 -15.48 1.70
N PHE A 55 -17.99 -16.60 1.01
CA PHE A 55 -18.83 -17.79 1.18
C PHE A 55 -18.02 -18.83 1.93
N ASN A 56 -18.56 -19.35 3.01
CA ASN A 56 -17.88 -20.34 3.84
C ASN A 56 -18.74 -21.57 4.00
N TYR A 57 -18.13 -22.73 3.75
CA TYR A 57 -18.71 -24.04 4.01
C TYR A 57 -17.63 -24.91 4.64
N GLU A 58 -17.74 -25.21 5.94
CA GLU A 58 -16.73 -25.97 6.70
C GLU A 58 -15.30 -25.43 6.47
N ASN A 59 -14.43 -26.24 5.89
CA ASN A 59 -13.05 -25.92 5.58
C ASN A 59 -12.85 -25.26 4.21
N ILE A 60 -13.93 -25.05 3.46
CA ILE A 60 -13.90 -24.49 2.11
C ILE A 60 -14.45 -23.07 2.12
N SER A 61 -13.86 -22.18 1.33
CA SER A 61 -14.37 -20.81 1.16
C SER A 61 -14.13 -20.32 -0.26
N VAL A 62 -15.02 -19.42 -0.71
CA VAL A 62 -14.78 -18.56 -1.86
C VAL A 62 -14.65 -17.14 -1.33
N ARG A 63 -13.58 -16.48 -1.71
CA ARG A 63 -13.25 -15.10 -1.29
C ARG A 63 -13.24 -14.20 -2.51
N SER A 64 -13.97 -13.09 -2.46
CA SER A 64 -13.96 -12.10 -3.52
C SER A 64 -13.87 -10.68 -2.99
N PHE A 65 -13.13 -9.84 -3.71
CA PHE A 65 -13.12 -8.40 -3.50
C PHE A 65 -12.98 -7.70 -4.84
N PHE A 66 -13.97 -6.91 -5.18
CA PHE A 66 -13.97 -6.14 -6.41
C PHE A 66 -14.42 -4.69 -6.19
N ASN A 67 -14.02 -3.84 -7.11
CA ASN A 67 -14.35 -2.45 -7.14
C ASN A 67 -14.82 -2.06 -8.55
N LEU A 68 -15.96 -1.41 -8.63
CA LEU A 68 -16.45 -0.74 -9.83
C LEU A 68 -16.29 0.75 -9.63
N GLU A 69 -15.61 1.42 -10.54
CA GLU A 69 -15.39 2.86 -10.49
C GLU A 69 -15.78 3.52 -11.80
N GLY A 70 -16.28 4.73 -11.73
CA GLY A 70 -16.63 5.54 -12.91
C GLY A 70 -16.94 6.98 -12.56
N ASN A 71 -16.79 7.87 -13.52
CA ASN A 71 -17.22 9.26 -13.39
C ASN A 71 -18.69 9.41 -13.77
N LEU A 72 -19.43 10.12 -12.93
CA LEU A 72 -20.85 10.45 -13.16
C LEU A 72 -21.00 11.76 -13.94
N SER A 73 -19.98 12.64 -13.90
CA SER A 73 -19.98 13.91 -14.63
C SER A 73 -19.33 13.76 -16.01
N ASN A 74 -18.03 13.90 -16.10
CA ASN A 74 -17.28 13.81 -17.34
C ASN A 74 -16.66 12.41 -17.46
N LYS A 75 -16.93 11.70 -18.57
CA LYS A 75 -16.34 10.38 -18.79
C LYS A 75 -14.84 10.51 -18.94
N MET A 76 -14.09 9.68 -18.21
CA MET A 76 -12.67 9.46 -18.44
C MET A 76 -12.48 8.26 -19.37
N GLU A 77 -11.31 8.19 -19.99
CA GLU A 77 -10.90 7.01 -20.72
C GLU A 77 -10.99 5.76 -19.83
N TYR A 78 -11.58 4.69 -20.33
CA TYR A 78 -11.82 3.43 -19.58
C TYR A 78 -12.89 3.46 -18.48
N ASP A 79 -13.80 4.45 -18.46
CA ASP A 79 -14.97 4.41 -17.57
C ASP A 79 -16.16 3.66 -18.18
N PRO A 80 -16.89 2.85 -17.40
CA PRO A 80 -16.61 2.42 -16.04
C PRO A 80 -15.50 1.35 -15.99
N ARG A 81 -14.74 1.33 -14.89
CA ARG A 81 -13.67 0.38 -14.65
C ARG A 81 -14.04 -0.62 -13.55
N LEU A 82 -14.06 -1.91 -13.89
CA LEU A 82 -14.23 -3.00 -12.93
C LEU A 82 -12.86 -3.63 -12.64
N ARG A 83 -12.54 -3.81 -11.35
CA ARG A 83 -11.30 -4.42 -10.89
C ARG A 83 -11.59 -5.54 -9.91
N PHE A 84 -10.96 -6.71 -10.11
CA PHE A 84 -10.93 -7.78 -9.13
C PHE A 84 -9.59 -7.78 -8.41
N TYR A 85 -9.59 -7.40 -7.14
CA TYR A 85 -8.39 -7.45 -6.29
C TYR A 85 -8.09 -8.86 -5.85
N HIS A 86 -9.13 -9.65 -5.53
CA HIS A 86 -9.01 -11.08 -5.39
C HIS A 86 -10.33 -11.79 -5.74
N LEU A 87 -10.20 -13.00 -6.25
CA LEU A 87 -11.26 -13.95 -6.47
C LEU A 87 -10.63 -15.34 -6.44
N TYR A 88 -10.71 -16.02 -5.30
CA TYR A 88 -10.09 -17.33 -5.13
C TYR A 88 -10.92 -18.28 -4.30
N PHE A 89 -10.71 -19.56 -4.56
CA PHE A 89 -11.14 -20.67 -3.76
C PHE A 89 -10.10 -20.96 -2.69
N GLU A 90 -10.51 -21.26 -1.46
CA GLU A 90 -9.65 -21.59 -0.34
C GLU A 90 -10.09 -22.87 0.32
N ALA A 91 -9.20 -23.87 0.43
CA ALA A 91 -9.40 -25.08 1.21
C ALA A 91 -8.44 -25.06 2.40
N ARG A 92 -8.98 -25.10 3.61
CA ARG A 92 -8.26 -24.99 4.88
C ARG A 92 -8.15 -26.35 5.59
N ASN A 93 -7.24 -26.46 6.51
CA ASN A 93 -7.05 -27.63 7.38
C ASN A 93 -6.86 -28.96 6.62
N ILE A 94 -6.26 -28.90 5.44
CA ILE A 94 -5.91 -30.11 4.68
C ILE A 94 -4.85 -30.85 5.49
N LEU A 95 -5.18 -32.09 5.92
CA LEU A 95 -4.37 -32.91 6.82
C LEU A 95 -3.97 -32.17 8.12
N ASP A 96 -4.79 -31.24 8.60
CA ASP A 96 -4.56 -30.38 9.79
C ASP A 96 -3.31 -29.50 9.71
N LEU A 97 -2.72 -29.35 8.52
CA LEU A 97 -1.44 -28.67 8.30
C LEU A 97 -1.48 -27.58 7.23
N ALA A 98 -2.29 -27.79 6.18
CA ALA A 98 -2.19 -26.97 4.98
C ALA A 98 -3.46 -26.18 4.65
N THR A 99 -3.26 -25.05 4.02
CA THR A 99 -4.29 -24.28 3.33
C THR A 99 -3.85 -24.06 1.88
N ILE A 100 -4.71 -24.40 0.94
CA ILE A 100 -4.51 -24.20 -0.51
C ILE A 100 -5.46 -23.13 -1.00
N LYS A 101 -4.94 -22.23 -1.83
CA LYS A 101 -5.76 -21.21 -2.50
C LYS A 101 -5.52 -21.27 -3.99
N LEU A 102 -6.61 -21.14 -4.77
CA LEU A 102 -6.61 -21.20 -6.24
C LEU A 102 -7.40 -20.04 -6.81
N GLY A 103 -6.83 -19.27 -7.72
CA GLY A 103 -7.46 -18.15 -8.38
C GLY A 103 -6.67 -16.84 -8.23
N ARG A 104 -7.34 -15.71 -8.37
CA ARG A 104 -6.74 -14.38 -8.24
C ARG A 104 -6.48 -14.03 -6.78
N GLN A 105 -5.25 -13.80 -6.42
CA GLN A 105 -4.79 -13.59 -5.04
C GLN A 105 -3.79 -12.44 -4.95
N PRO A 106 -3.83 -11.64 -3.87
CA PRO A 106 -2.77 -10.70 -3.56
C PRO A 106 -1.61 -11.40 -2.84
N ILE A 107 -0.39 -10.99 -3.15
CA ILE A 107 0.80 -11.25 -2.35
C ILE A 107 1.31 -9.94 -1.79
N ILE A 108 1.48 -9.90 -0.49
CA ILE A 108 2.08 -8.78 0.22
C ILE A 108 3.46 -9.25 0.68
N ASN A 109 4.50 -8.68 0.09
CA ASN A 109 5.89 -8.88 0.48
C ASN A 109 6.51 -7.50 0.76
N SER A 110 7.55 -7.46 1.60
CA SER A 110 8.27 -6.22 1.94
C SER A 110 8.90 -5.56 0.70
N VAL A 111 9.28 -6.34 -0.30
CA VAL A 111 10.07 -5.87 -1.45
C VAL A 111 9.22 -5.68 -2.70
N ALA A 112 8.49 -6.69 -3.14
CA ALA A 112 7.72 -6.66 -4.38
C ALA A 112 6.42 -7.44 -4.23
N GLY A 113 5.34 -6.76 -3.92
CA GLY A 113 4.01 -7.34 -3.90
C GLY A 113 3.37 -7.38 -5.28
N GLY A 114 2.17 -7.92 -5.35
CA GLY A 114 1.35 -7.93 -6.55
C GLY A 114 0.09 -8.73 -6.40
N ILE A 115 -0.64 -8.81 -7.50
CA ILE A 115 -1.78 -9.71 -7.66
C ILE A 115 -1.39 -10.74 -8.70
N PHE A 116 -1.75 -11.99 -8.48
CA PHE A 116 -1.48 -13.07 -9.43
C PHE A 116 -2.67 -14.00 -9.58
N ASP A 117 -2.79 -14.60 -10.75
CA ASP A 117 -3.77 -15.64 -11.06
C ASP A 117 -3.04 -16.99 -11.00
N GLY A 118 -3.26 -17.76 -9.93
CA GLY A 118 -2.50 -18.97 -9.72
C GLY A 118 -2.86 -19.74 -8.46
N ALA A 119 -1.89 -20.46 -7.93
CA ALA A 119 -2.01 -21.27 -6.75
C ALA A 119 -1.08 -20.79 -5.64
N SER A 120 -1.52 -20.91 -4.40
CA SER A 120 -0.66 -20.79 -3.23
C SER A 120 -0.96 -21.90 -2.22
N VAL A 121 0.07 -22.29 -1.49
CA VAL A 121 -0.01 -23.25 -0.39
C VAL A 121 0.62 -22.63 0.85
N HIS A 122 -0.04 -22.83 1.99
CA HIS A 122 0.42 -22.35 3.27
C HIS A 122 0.41 -23.51 4.25
N PHE A 123 1.56 -23.86 4.80
CA PHE A 123 1.74 -24.86 5.85
C PHE A 123 1.98 -24.19 7.18
N LYS A 124 1.35 -24.72 8.22
CA LYS A 124 1.60 -24.29 9.59
C LYS A 124 1.67 -25.53 10.48
N LYS A 125 2.79 -25.72 11.14
CA LYS A 125 2.99 -26.77 12.15
C LYS A 125 3.81 -26.22 13.31
N ASN A 126 3.22 -26.17 14.49
CA ASN A 126 3.87 -25.61 15.70
C ASN A 126 4.41 -24.19 15.42
N ASP A 127 5.72 -24.01 15.60
CA ASP A 127 6.44 -22.76 15.44
C ASP A 127 6.91 -22.49 14.00
N TYR A 128 6.55 -23.37 13.06
CA TYR A 128 6.98 -23.25 11.67
C TYR A 128 5.81 -22.88 10.77
N LYS A 129 6.02 -21.90 9.90
CA LYS A 129 5.11 -21.50 8.83
C LYS A 129 5.89 -21.49 7.52
N PHE A 130 5.37 -22.14 6.51
CA PHE A 130 5.90 -22.10 5.16
C PHE A 130 4.79 -21.74 4.19
N SER A 131 5.08 -20.88 3.24
CA SER A 131 4.17 -20.59 2.12
C SER A 131 4.93 -20.57 0.80
N ALA A 132 4.29 -21.07 -0.25
CA ALA A 132 4.77 -20.97 -1.61
C ALA A 132 3.62 -20.57 -2.54
N TYR A 133 3.94 -19.91 -3.62
CA TYR A 133 2.98 -19.43 -4.59
C TYR A 133 3.59 -19.37 -5.99
N TYR A 134 2.73 -19.62 -6.99
CA TYR A 134 3.08 -19.48 -8.40
C TYR A 134 1.85 -19.20 -9.23
N GLY A 135 1.99 -18.29 -10.20
CA GLY A 135 0.93 -17.97 -11.17
C GLY A 135 1.29 -16.78 -12.06
N ALA A 136 0.36 -16.41 -12.92
CA ALA A 136 0.52 -15.26 -13.79
C ALA A 136 0.43 -13.95 -13.03
N ASN A 137 1.39 -13.04 -13.24
CA ASN A 137 1.40 -11.70 -12.67
C ASN A 137 0.30 -10.85 -13.32
N VAL A 138 -0.64 -10.35 -12.51
CA VAL A 138 -1.73 -9.50 -12.99
C VAL A 138 -1.23 -8.07 -13.14
N PRO A 139 -1.40 -7.42 -14.31
CA PRO A 139 -0.94 -6.05 -14.51
C PRO A 139 -1.71 -5.05 -13.65
N ALA A 140 -1.12 -3.86 -13.45
CA ALA A 140 -1.69 -2.81 -12.59
C ALA A 140 -3.09 -2.33 -13.03
N TYR A 141 -3.41 -2.37 -14.32
CA TYR A 141 -4.74 -2.08 -14.84
C TYR A 141 -5.75 -3.24 -14.64
N GLN A 142 -5.29 -4.36 -14.06
CA GLN A 142 -6.09 -5.49 -13.61
C GLN A 142 -7.08 -6.00 -14.67
N LYS A 143 -6.57 -6.74 -15.66
CA LYS A 143 -7.41 -7.44 -16.62
C LYS A 143 -8.49 -8.28 -15.91
N LEU A 144 -9.72 -8.24 -16.42
CA LEU A 144 -10.83 -9.04 -15.88
C LEU A 144 -10.66 -10.53 -16.15
N GLU A 145 -10.12 -10.88 -17.29
CA GLU A 145 -9.83 -12.26 -17.67
C GLU A 145 -8.70 -12.85 -16.82
N ILE A 146 -8.74 -14.16 -16.62
CA ILE A 146 -7.64 -14.89 -16.00
C ILE A 146 -6.44 -14.83 -16.94
N ILE A 147 -5.29 -14.44 -16.39
CA ILE A 147 -4.04 -14.39 -17.13
C ILE A 147 -3.51 -15.83 -17.27
N ASP A 148 -3.22 -16.27 -18.48
CA ASP A 148 -2.75 -17.62 -18.81
C ASP A 148 -1.30 -17.68 -19.34
N ASP A 149 -0.68 -16.53 -19.54
CA ASP A 149 0.73 -16.42 -19.91
C ASP A 149 1.63 -16.48 -18.67
N TRP A 150 1.85 -17.69 -18.17
CA TRP A 150 2.66 -17.95 -16.98
C TRP A 150 4.16 -18.05 -17.27
N SER A 151 4.56 -18.14 -18.53
CA SER A 151 5.95 -18.22 -18.96
C SER A 151 6.66 -16.87 -18.96
N ASP A 152 5.95 -15.84 -19.43
CA ASP A 152 6.49 -14.51 -19.63
C ASP A 152 6.05 -13.52 -18.56
N ASN A 153 4.85 -13.72 -17.99
CA ASN A 153 4.26 -12.86 -16.97
C ASN A 153 3.94 -13.67 -15.73
N TYR A 154 4.90 -13.82 -14.82
CA TYR A 154 4.72 -14.66 -13.64
C TYR A 154 5.06 -13.97 -12.33
N LEU A 155 4.55 -14.55 -11.27
CA LEU A 155 4.89 -14.24 -9.90
C LEU A 155 5.08 -15.54 -9.16
N LEU A 156 6.33 -15.80 -8.73
CA LEU A 156 6.78 -16.99 -8.05
C LEU A 156 7.44 -16.61 -6.75
N GLY A 157 7.24 -17.38 -5.71
CA GLY A 157 8.01 -17.18 -4.48
C GLY A 157 7.58 -18.05 -3.33
N GLY A 158 8.23 -17.79 -2.20
CA GLY A 158 7.94 -18.48 -0.96
C GLY A 158 8.42 -17.71 0.25
N ARG A 159 7.90 -18.09 1.41
CA ARG A 159 8.25 -17.50 2.70
C ARG A 159 8.29 -18.59 3.76
N PHE A 160 9.35 -18.61 4.52
CA PHE A 160 9.51 -19.45 5.70
C PHE A 160 9.61 -18.56 6.94
N THR A 161 8.83 -18.87 7.98
CA THR A 161 8.85 -18.14 9.25
C THR A 161 8.93 -19.14 10.39
N THR A 162 9.77 -18.85 11.39
CA THR A 162 9.86 -19.65 12.61
C THR A 162 9.88 -18.79 13.87
N THR A 163 9.26 -19.31 14.92
CA THR A 163 9.20 -18.72 16.29
C THR A 163 9.77 -19.69 17.34
N VAL A 164 10.63 -20.63 16.94
CA VAL A 164 11.24 -21.65 17.83
C VAL A 164 12.02 -21.01 18.98
N LEU A 165 12.71 -19.91 18.73
CA LEU A 165 13.39 -19.17 19.78
C LEU A 165 12.40 -18.24 20.46
N LYS A 166 12.28 -18.37 21.78
CA LYS A 166 11.41 -17.51 22.58
C LYS A 166 11.74 -16.03 22.31
N ASP A 167 10.68 -15.22 22.20
CA ASP A 167 10.75 -13.78 21.96
C ASP A 167 11.32 -13.38 20.58
N PHE A 168 11.70 -14.34 19.72
CA PHE A 168 12.17 -14.09 18.36
C PHE A 168 11.23 -14.68 17.31
N GLN A 169 11.12 -13.96 16.18
CA GLN A 169 10.58 -14.47 14.94
C GLN A 169 11.60 -14.25 13.83
N PHE A 170 11.94 -15.28 13.12
CA PHE A 170 12.81 -15.24 11.93
C PHE A 170 11.98 -15.51 10.69
N THR A 171 12.23 -14.75 9.64
CA THR A 171 11.59 -14.95 8.35
C THR A 171 12.62 -14.87 7.24
N VAL A 172 12.53 -15.79 6.29
CA VAL A 172 13.25 -15.75 5.01
C VAL A 172 12.21 -15.85 3.90
N ALA A 173 12.32 -14.99 2.89
CA ALA A 173 11.42 -15.00 1.75
C ALA A 173 12.20 -14.83 0.44
N TYR A 174 11.66 -15.42 -0.61
CA TYR A 174 12.11 -15.27 -1.98
C TYR A 174 10.94 -14.83 -2.84
N ILE A 175 11.19 -13.92 -3.76
CA ILE A 175 10.23 -13.51 -4.79
C ILE A 175 10.93 -13.33 -6.12
N ASN A 176 10.33 -13.90 -7.16
CA ASN A 176 10.69 -13.64 -8.55
C ASN A 176 9.42 -13.21 -9.29
N LYS A 177 9.46 -12.02 -9.87
CA LYS A 177 8.33 -11.40 -10.55
C LYS A 177 8.76 -10.93 -11.91
N ASN A 178 8.01 -11.33 -12.92
CA ASN A 178 8.24 -10.89 -14.28
C ASN A 178 6.99 -10.24 -14.89
N PHE A 179 7.25 -9.29 -15.74
CA PHE A 179 6.31 -8.73 -16.70
C PHE A 179 7.12 -8.44 -17.96
N LYS A 180 7.00 -9.30 -18.96
CA LYS A 180 7.78 -9.19 -20.19
C LYS A 180 7.43 -7.88 -20.92
N PRO A 181 8.41 -6.99 -21.14
CA PRO A 181 8.19 -5.81 -21.97
C PRO A 181 7.82 -6.22 -23.40
N GLN A 182 7.00 -5.39 -24.04
CA GLN A 182 6.71 -5.59 -25.47
C GLN A 182 8.02 -5.48 -26.26
N PRO A 183 8.28 -6.39 -27.20
CA PRO A 183 9.39 -6.26 -28.14
C PRO A 183 9.26 -4.94 -28.91
N TYR A 184 10.34 -4.30 -29.19
CA TYR A 184 10.37 -3.09 -30.00
C TYR A 184 11.51 -3.13 -31.00
N GLN A 185 11.36 -2.39 -32.10
CA GLN A 185 12.39 -2.29 -33.11
C GLN A 185 13.27 -1.07 -32.85
N ALA A 186 14.58 -1.26 -32.93
CA ALA A 186 15.55 -0.18 -32.80
C ALA A 186 16.57 -0.22 -33.91
N ILE A 187 16.96 0.95 -34.38
CA ILE A 187 18.04 1.10 -35.36
C ILE A 187 19.36 0.89 -34.62
N ARG A 188 20.21 0.00 -35.14
CA ARG A 188 21.57 -0.25 -34.65
C ARG A 188 22.59 -0.11 -35.75
N LEU A 189 23.73 0.49 -35.43
CA LEU A 189 24.93 0.50 -36.24
C LEU A 189 25.78 -0.69 -35.82
N LEU A 190 26.04 -1.62 -36.73
CA LEU A 190 26.97 -2.70 -36.47
C LEU A 190 28.42 -2.19 -36.59
N PRO A 191 29.37 -2.67 -35.76
CA PRO A 191 30.78 -2.23 -35.82
C PRO A 191 31.41 -2.33 -37.19
N ASP A 192 30.99 -3.32 -38.00
CA ASP A 192 31.54 -3.61 -39.32
C ASP A 192 30.78 -2.92 -40.47
N LEU A 193 29.66 -2.23 -40.17
CA LEU A 193 28.76 -1.61 -41.14
C LEU A 193 28.38 -0.18 -40.71
N VAL A 194 29.39 0.67 -40.56
CA VAL A 194 29.24 2.06 -40.07
C VAL A 194 28.31 2.91 -40.95
N THR A 195 28.05 2.49 -42.18
CA THR A 195 27.27 3.26 -43.16
C THR A 195 25.84 2.80 -43.35
N ASN A 196 25.47 1.60 -42.89
CA ASN A 196 24.12 1.05 -43.11
C ASN A 196 23.48 0.67 -41.77
N PRO A 197 22.61 1.52 -41.18
CA PRO A 197 21.85 1.18 -40.04
C PRO A 197 20.88 0.02 -40.30
N ILE A 198 20.85 -0.97 -39.45
CA ILE A 198 19.89 -2.09 -39.52
C ILE A 198 18.82 -1.94 -38.47
N LEU A 199 17.62 -2.40 -38.80
CA LEU A 199 16.51 -2.49 -37.81
C LEU A 199 16.62 -3.85 -37.13
N VAL A 200 16.74 -3.81 -35.77
CA VAL A 200 16.90 -5.01 -34.95
C VAL A 200 15.73 -5.07 -33.97
N ASP A 201 15.13 -6.25 -33.86
CA ASP A 201 14.14 -6.54 -32.86
C ASP A 201 14.83 -6.69 -31.50
N ILE A 202 14.42 -5.87 -30.54
CA ILE A 202 14.92 -5.90 -29.17
C ILE A 202 13.90 -6.62 -28.30
N GLU A 203 14.29 -7.77 -27.79
CA GLU A 203 13.53 -8.57 -26.83
C GLU A 203 14.30 -8.65 -25.52
N ASN A 204 13.63 -8.27 -24.43
CA ASN A 204 14.22 -8.35 -23.11
C ASN A 204 13.84 -9.68 -22.46
N LYS A 205 14.83 -10.52 -22.12
CA LYS A 205 14.63 -11.85 -21.53
C LYS A 205 14.82 -11.90 -20.01
N SER A 206 15.25 -10.79 -19.41
CA SER A 206 15.54 -10.75 -17.97
C SER A 206 14.26 -10.64 -17.15
N ASN A 207 14.31 -11.12 -15.91
CA ASN A 207 13.24 -10.92 -14.93
C ASN A 207 13.12 -9.46 -14.52
N GLN A 208 11.92 -9.06 -14.10
CA GLN A 208 11.65 -7.70 -13.68
C GLN A 208 12.22 -7.41 -12.28
N PHE A 209 11.93 -8.32 -11.33
CA PHE A 209 12.35 -8.24 -9.95
C PHE A 209 12.68 -9.62 -9.41
N GLU A 210 13.82 -9.76 -8.74
CA GLU A 210 14.20 -10.98 -8.07
C GLU A 210 14.92 -10.68 -6.77
N PHE A 211 14.33 -11.07 -5.63
CA PHE A 211 14.81 -10.69 -4.31
C PHE A 211 14.82 -11.85 -3.32
N ILE A 212 15.80 -11.80 -2.42
CA ILE A 212 15.80 -12.55 -1.16
C ILE A 212 15.63 -11.56 -0.03
N THR A 213 14.72 -11.85 0.90
CA THR A 213 14.44 -11.04 2.09
C THR A 213 14.71 -11.84 3.35
N GLY A 214 15.43 -11.26 4.30
CA GLY A 214 15.58 -11.74 5.67
C GLY A 214 14.93 -10.76 6.65
N GLU A 215 14.11 -11.29 7.59
CA GLU A 215 13.49 -10.45 8.64
C GLU A 215 13.73 -11.10 10.00
N VAL A 216 14.02 -10.26 10.99
CA VAL A 216 14.11 -10.65 12.40
C VAL A 216 13.24 -9.72 13.21
N PHE A 217 12.33 -10.28 13.98
CA PHE A 217 11.56 -9.56 14.97
C PHE A 217 11.88 -10.11 16.35
N TYR A 218 12.24 -9.21 17.27
CA TYR A 218 12.49 -9.50 18.66
C TYR A 218 11.56 -8.66 19.54
N THR A 219 10.96 -9.26 20.54
CA THR A 219 10.17 -8.54 21.53
C THR A 219 10.32 -9.16 22.92
N ASN A 220 10.55 -8.32 23.93
CA ASN A 220 10.66 -8.74 25.31
C ASN A 220 9.69 -7.94 26.18
N LYS A 221 8.61 -8.58 26.65
CA LYS A 221 7.66 -8.09 27.65
C LYS A 221 7.30 -6.60 27.54
N ASN A 222 7.09 -6.09 26.36
CA ASN A 222 6.82 -4.67 26.08
C ASN A 222 7.96 -3.69 26.45
N LEU A 223 9.10 -4.17 26.95
CA LEU A 223 10.24 -3.33 27.28
C LEU A 223 11.03 -2.95 26.02
N ILE A 224 11.29 -3.93 25.17
CA ILE A 224 12.08 -3.76 23.93
C ILE A 224 11.36 -4.48 22.80
N SER A 225 11.23 -3.81 21.66
CA SER A 225 10.89 -4.44 20.39
C SER A 225 11.87 -3.98 19.32
N VAL A 226 12.35 -4.91 18.50
CA VAL A 226 13.26 -4.63 17.39
C VAL A 226 12.79 -5.39 16.16
N PHE A 227 12.63 -4.70 15.08
CA PHE A 227 12.38 -5.28 13.76
C PHE A 227 13.54 -4.94 12.84
N THR A 228 14.12 -5.95 12.22
CA THR A 228 15.18 -5.80 11.22
C THR A 228 14.76 -6.46 9.93
N SER A 229 14.98 -5.80 8.81
CA SER A 229 14.69 -6.29 7.46
C SER A 229 15.88 -6.05 6.56
N TYR A 230 16.27 -7.08 5.80
CA TYR A 230 17.34 -7.04 4.82
C TYR A 230 16.81 -7.59 3.49
N ASP A 231 16.91 -6.82 2.43
CA ASP A 231 16.51 -7.19 1.08
C ASP A 231 17.73 -7.17 0.16
N TYR A 232 18.00 -8.28 -0.52
CA TYR A 232 19.05 -8.44 -1.51
C TYR A 232 18.45 -8.59 -2.91
N ASP A 233 18.85 -7.74 -3.83
CA ASP A 233 18.44 -7.79 -5.23
C ASP A 233 19.38 -8.73 -6.00
N LEU A 234 18.84 -9.86 -6.47
CA LEU A 234 19.59 -10.88 -7.20
C LEU A 234 19.91 -10.44 -8.64
N ASN A 235 19.05 -9.62 -9.25
CA ASN A 235 19.28 -9.14 -10.61
C ASN A 235 20.45 -8.14 -10.67
N PHE A 236 20.49 -7.19 -9.74
CA PHE A 236 21.55 -6.19 -9.64
C PHE A 236 22.73 -6.64 -8.77
N ASN A 237 22.60 -7.80 -8.11
CA ASN A 237 23.63 -8.39 -7.23
C ASN A 237 24.09 -7.41 -6.12
N GLN A 238 23.11 -6.77 -5.44
CA GLN A 238 23.40 -5.74 -4.44
C GLN A 238 22.34 -5.68 -3.33
N THR A 239 22.71 -5.06 -2.21
CA THR A 239 21.76 -4.74 -1.13
C THR A 239 20.74 -3.72 -1.62
N SER A 240 19.45 -4.07 -1.62
CA SER A 240 18.37 -3.18 -2.00
C SER A 240 17.83 -2.39 -0.81
N LYS A 241 17.81 -3.02 0.38
CA LYS A 241 17.33 -2.40 1.60
C LYS A 241 17.96 -3.04 2.83
N PHE A 242 18.28 -2.21 3.81
CA PHE A 242 18.53 -2.64 5.18
C PHE A 242 17.82 -1.68 6.13
N ALA A 243 16.93 -2.18 6.96
CA ALA A 243 16.17 -1.35 7.90
C ALA A 243 16.17 -1.96 9.29
N VAL A 244 16.28 -1.10 10.28
CA VAL A 244 16.14 -1.43 11.70
C VAL A 244 15.12 -0.47 12.30
N ASP A 245 14.11 -0.99 12.96
CA ASP A 245 13.12 -0.25 13.75
C ASP A 245 13.17 -0.79 15.17
N ALA A 246 13.53 0.04 16.11
CA ALA A 246 13.69 -0.31 17.50
C ALA A 246 12.86 0.60 18.41
N ARG A 247 12.15 0.01 19.35
CA ARG A 247 11.45 0.71 20.43
C ARG A 247 11.88 0.17 21.77
N ILE A 248 12.19 1.08 22.68
CA ILE A 248 12.50 0.78 24.06
C ILE A 248 11.54 1.56 24.94
N GLN A 249 10.95 0.90 25.94
CA GLN A 249 10.06 1.51 26.93
C GLN A 249 10.67 1.35 28.33
N PRO A 250 11.65 2.20 28.71
CA PRO A 250 12.40 2.06 29.96
C PRO A 250 11.52 2.27 31.19
N ILE A 251 10.46 3.04 31.08
CA ILE A 251 9.39 3.23 32.09
C ILE A 251 8.04 3.24 31.39
N GLU A 252 6.97 2.93 32.11
CA GLU A 252 5.60 2.78 31.56
C GLU A 252 5.12 3.96 30.70
N ARG A 253 5.61 5.18 31.00
CA ARG A 253 5.16 6.41 30.33
C ARG A 253 6.08 6.95 29.25
N LEU A 254 7.27 6.35 29.08
CA LEU A 254 8.27 6.84 28.13
C LEU A 254 8.59 5.77 27.10
N GLY A 255 8.31 6.05 25.84
CA GLY A 255 8.78 5.29 24.69
C GLY A 255 9.91 6.03 23.97
N ILE A 256 10.95 5.32 23.59
CA ILE A 256 12.06 5.81 22.76
C ILE A 256 12.11 4.95 21.51
N ASN A 257 12.14 5.59 20.34
CA ASN A 257 12.16 4.92 19.05
C ASN A 257 13.44 5.29 18.31
N ALA A 258 14.06 4.32 17.68
CA ALA A 258 15.20 4.53 16.78
C ALA A 258 14.92 3.78 15.46
N TYR A 259 15.10 4.48 14.36
CA TYR A 259 14.90 3.94 13.03
C TYR A 259 16.13 4.21 12.19
N PHE A 260 16.60 3.17 11.49
CA PHE A 260 17.62 3.25 10.45
C PHE A 260 17.09 2.61 9.17
N ASN A 261 17.32 3.25 8.03
CA ASN A 261 16.92 2.71 6.74
C ASN A 261 17.91 3.08 5.65
N TYR A 262 18.59 2.08 5.13
CA TYR A 262 19.29 2.14 3.87
C TYR A 262 18.40 1.58 2.77
N ARG A 263 18.26 2.28 1.65
CA ARG A 263 17.47 1.81 0.51
C ARG A 263 18.01 2.30 -0.82
N GLN A 264 17.86 1.44 -1.80
CA GLN A 264 18.03 1.78 -3.21
C GLN A 264 16.66 1.96 -3.88
N PRO A 265 16.56 2.79 -4.93
CA PRO A 265 15.37 2.85 -5.79
C PRO A 265 15.09 1.47 -6.41
N LYS A 266 13.83 1.03 -6.37
CA LYS A 266 13.42 -0.24 -6.97
C LYS A 266 13.17 -0.05 -8.47
N ILE A 267 14.17 -0.31 -9.26
CA ILE A 267 14.14 -0.21 -10.71
C ILE A 267 13.83 -1.58 -11.30
N ARG A 268 13.01 -1.63 -12.35
CA ARG A 268 12.80 -2.85 -13.13
C ARG A 268 14.07 -3.20 -13.88
N TYR A 269 14.63 -4.37 -13.63
CA TYR A 269 15.86 -4.80 -14.28
C TYR A 269 15.71 -4.95 -15.81
N ASN A 270 14.53 -5.33 -16.29
CA ASN A 270 14.18 -5.45 -17.70
C ASN A 270 13.64 -4.13 -18.32
N SER A 271 14.12 -3.01 -17.89
CA SER A 271 13.76 -1.68 -18.41
C SER A 271 15.00 -0.88 -18.82
N ILE A 272 14.80 0.13 -19.68
CA ILE A 272 15.86 1.06 -20.07
C ILE A 272 16.43 1.85 -18.87
N PHE A 273 15.70 1.93 -17.77
CA PHE A 273 16.13 2.63 -16.56
C PHE A 273 17.16 1.84 -15.76
N ALA A 274 17.32 0.53 -16.01
CA ALA A 274 18.28 -0.32 -15.31
C ALA A 274 19.75 0.02 -15.59
N VAL A 275 20.03 0.79 -16.64
CA VAL A 275 21.39 1.20 -17.01
C VAL A 275 21.88 2.47 -16.31
N PHE A 276 20.97 3.17 -15.61
CA PHE A 276 21.33 4.39 -14.89
C PHE A 276 21.81 4.07 -13.48
N ASP A 277 22.82 4.78 -13.04
CA ASP A 277 23.27 4.73 -11.65
C ASP A 277 22.38 5.60 -10.77
N TYR A 278 21.67 4.96 -9.85
CA TYR A 278 20.81 5.62 -8.88
C TYR A 278 21.48 5.62 -7.52
N ALA A 279 21.56 6.79 -6.91
CA ALA A 279 22.13 6.90 -5.59
C ALA A 279 21.21 6.30 -4.52
N ASN A 280 21.85 5.85 -3.45
CA ASN A 280 21.21 5.28 -2.27
C ASN A 280 20.71 6.39 -1.34
N THR A 281 19.72 6.04 -0.52
CA THR A 281 19.24 6.91 0.55
C THR A 281 19.53 6.26 1.90
N TYR A 282 20.10 7.04 2.81
CA TYR A 282 20.30 6.68 4.22
C TYR A 282 19.41 7.56 5.08
N GLU A 283 18.63 6.95 5.96
CA GLU A 283 17.75 7.67 6.88
C GLU A 283 17.98 7.18 8.31
N VAL A 284 18.20 8.12 9.22
CA VAL A 284 18.24 7.87 10.67
C VAL A 284 17.19 8.74 11.31
N GLU A 285 16.28 8.14 12.08
CA GLU A 285 15.29 8.86 12.88
C GLU A 285 15.41 8.44 14.34
N LEU A 286 15.39 9.39 15.24
CA LEU A 286 15.25 9.20 16.68
C LEU A 286 13.96 9.88 17.13
N GLY A 287 13.21 9.21 17.99
CA GLY A 287 11.96 9.72 18.52
C GLY A 287 11.75 9.35 19.98
N ALA A 288 10.95 10.14 20.66
CA ALA A 288 10.46 9.83 21.98
C ALA A 288 8.99 10.22 22.11
N ASP A 289 8.25 9.43 22.85
CA ASP A 289 6.88 9.73 23.27
C ASP A 289 6.79 9.64 24.80
N TYR A 290 6.16 10.65 25.39
CA TYR A 290 5.96 10.70 26.84
C TYR A 290 4.50 10.93 27.19
N GLN A 291 3.93 10.00 27.96
CA GLN A 291 2.57 10.09 28.45
C GLN A 291 2.53 10.93 29.73
N ILE A 292 2.10 12.20 29.60
CA ILE A 292 1.96 13.13 30.73
C ILE A 292 0.83 12.68 31.66
N SER A 293 -0.29 12.26 31.08
CA SER A 293 -1.45 11.74 31.79
C SER A 293 -2.13 10.64 30.97
N SER A 294 -3.12 9.95 31.54
CA SER A 294 -3.85 8.87 30.84
C SER A 294 -4.48 9.24 29.50
N GLY A 295 -4.61 10.54 29.20
CA GLY A 295 -5.20 11.01 27.94
C GLY A 295 -4.32 11.99 27.17
N ILE A 296 -3.06 12.21 27.58
CA ILE A 296 -2.19 13.22 26.95
C ILE A 296 -0.80 12.62 26.73
N THR A 297 -0.36 12.59 25.47
CA THR A 297 0.98 12.13 25.05
C THR A 297 1.67 13.20 24.21
N VAL A 298 2.89 13.54 24.57
CA VAL A 298 3.78 14.40 23.76
C VAL A 298 4.73 13.51 22.98
N ILE A 299 4.96 13.88 21.71
CA ILE A 299 5.80 13.12 20.78
C ILE A 299 6.83 14.08 20.20
N GLY A 300 8.09 13.66 20.19
CA GLY A 300 9.18 14.36 19.50
C GLY A 300 9.93 13.41 18.59
N LYS A 301 10.32 13.88 17.40
CA LYS A 301 11.08 13.12 16.43
C LYS A 301 12.06 14.00 15.70
N PHE A 302 13.25 13.46 15.43
CA PHE A 302 14.24 14.05 14.56
C PHE A 302 14.79 13.01 13.60
N ALA A 303 14.88 13.37 12.32
CA ALA A 303 15.45 12.50 11.30
C ALA A 303 16.48 13.26 10.45
N ASN A 304 17.49 12.53 10.00
CA ASN A 304 18.43 12.95 8.97
C ASN A 304 18.35 11.97 7.80
N VAL A 305 18.24 12.51 6.58
CA VAL A 305 18.18 11.74 5.33
C VAL A 305 19.32 12.21 4.45
N GLU A 306 20.17 11.28 4.05
CA GLU A 306 21.29 11.51 3.13
C GLU A 306 20.97 10.91 1.77
N TYR A 307 21.22 11.66 0.72
CA TYR A 307 21.07 11.24 -0.66
C TYR A 307 22.19 11.84 -1.50
N LYS A 308 23.07 11.00 -2.07
CA LYS A 308 24.34 11.43 -2.67
C LYS A 308 25.18 12.22 -1.64
N ASP A 309 25.57 13.41 -2.02
CA ASP A 309 26.37 14.34 -1.19
C ASP A 309 25.49 15.34 -0.41
N ASP A 310 24.17 15.22 -0.54
CA ASP A 310 23.20 16.13 0.07
C ASP A 310 22.50 15.50 1.27
N ASN A 311 22.03 16.35 2.19
CA ASN A 311 21.21 15.89 3.30
C ASN A 311 19.95 16.72 3.48
N ALA A 312 18.95 16.11 4.11
CA ALA A 312 17.74 16.76 4.56
C ALA A 312 17.44 16.36 6.00
N GLN A 313 16.98 17.31 6.79
CA GLN A 313 16.62 17.09 8.17
C GLN A 313 15.12 17.29 8.38
N ARG A 314 14.57 16.54 9.31
CA ARG A 314 13.15 16.60 9.64
C ARG A 314 12.96 16.62 11.14
N LEU A 315 12.32 17.66 11.66
CA LEU A 315 11.88 17.76 13.04
C LEU A 315 10.37 17.60 13.09
N GLY A 316 9.88 16.78 14.00
CA GLY A 316 8.45 16.62 14.28
C GLY A 316 8.16 16.74 15.76
N VAL A 317 7.14 17.52 16.11
CA VAL A 317 6.61 17.60 17.49
C VAL A 317 5.11 17.42 17.43
N GLY A 318 4.57 16.58 18.31
CA GLY A 318 3.15 16.26 18.37
C GLY A 318 2.61 16.23 19.80
N LEU A 319 1.34 16.58 19.92
CA LEU A 319 0.53 16.39 21.09
C LEU A 319 -0.68 15.56 20.71
N ALA A 320 -0.83 14.38 21.31
CA ALA A 320 -1.99 13.52 21.14
C ALA A 320 -2.83 13.55 22.43
N THR A 321 -4.12 13.79 22.27
CA THR A 321 -5.09 13.80 23.37
C THR A 321 -6.29 12.93 23.01
N GLN A 322 -7.14 12.64 23.99
CA GLN A 322 -8.41 11.95 23.72
C GLN A 322 -9.38 12.74 22.83
N TRP A 323 -9.18 14.03 22.67
CA TRP A 323 -10.03 14.92 21.84
C TRP A 323 -9.45 15.20 20.46
N GLY A 324 -8.16 14.88 20.23
CA GLY A 324 -7.52 15.16 18.95
C GLY A 324 -6.00 15.25 19.03
N THR A 325 -5.41 15.73 17.94
CA THR A 325 -3.96 15.86 17.79
C THR A 325 -3.56 17.24 17.30
N LEU A 326 -2.43 17.74 17.80
CA LEU A 326 -1.71 18.88 17.27
C LEU A 326 -0.33 18.40 16.82
N ASN A 327 0.06 18.73 15.59
CA ASN A 327 1.36 18.34 15.06
C ASN A 327 2.04 19.55 14.41
N TYR A 328 3.32 19.67 14.64
CA TYR A 328 4.22 20.55 13.92
C TYR A 328 5.31 19.73 13.25
N ARG A 329 5.63 20.05 12.00
CA ARG A 329 6.71 19.42 11.23
C ARG A 329 7.50 20.48 10.51
N LYS A 330 8.82 20.40 10.64
CA LYS A 330 9.78 21.17 9.87
C LYS A 330 10.69 20.24 9.08
N THR A 331 10.89 20.57 7.81
CA THR A 331 11.85 19.88 6.94
C THR A 331 12.74 20.93 6.28
N PHE A 332 14.02 20.66 6.15
CA PHE A 332 14.98 21.54 5.49
C PHE A 332 16.12 20.71 4.89
N GLY A 333 16.79 21.26 3.88
CA GLY A 333 17.85 20.60 3.12
C GLY A 333 17.46 20.33 1.66
N TYR A 334 18.14 19.40 1.02
CA TYR A 334 18.02 19.17 -0.43
C TYR A 334 16.61 18.83 -0.91
N ALA A 335 15.79 18.24 -0.06
CA ALA A 335 14.40 17.87 -0.38
C ALA A 335 13.42 19.07 -0.32
N GLY A 336 13.95 20.30 -0.20
CA GLY A 336 13.18 21.51 -0.02
C GLY A 336 12.87 21.83 1.44
N GLU A 337 12.27 22.98 1.66
CA GLU A 337 11.89 23.45 3.00
C GLU A 337 10.38 23.27 3.21
N LEU A 338 10.01 22.91 4.43
CA LEU A 338 8.61 22.77 4.81
C LEU A 338 8.43 23.14 6.28
N ASP A 339 7.48 24.03 6.56
CA ASP A 339 6.93 24.28 7.88
C ASP A 339 5.45 23.97 7.84
N ALA A 340 5.00 22.99 8.63
CA ALA A 340 3.62 22.56 8.63
C ALA A 340 3.08 22.45 10.05
N VAL A 341 1.88 23.01 10.27
CA VAL A 341 1.11 22.83 11.50
C VAL A 341 -0.21 22.19 11.13
N SER A 342 -0.65 21.21 11.92
CA SER A 342 -1.95 20.59 11.76
C SER A 342 -2.62 20.33 13.10
N VAL A 343 -3.92 20.59 13.13
CA VAL A 343 -4.82 20.25 14.25
C VAL A 343 -5.93 19.39 13.70
N TYR A 344 -6.22 18.29 14.36
CA TYR A 344 -7.36 17.45 14.05
C TYR A 344 -8.07 17.05 15.34
N SER A 345 -9.39 17.15 15.35
CA SER A 345 -10.25 16.75 16.46
C SER A 345 -11.40 15.91 15.95
N GLY A 346 -11.73 14.85 16.66
CA GLY A 346 -12.91 14.02 16.42
C GLY A 346 -13.38 13.45 17.75
N TYR A 347 -14.68 13.52 18.00
CA TYR A 347 -15.26 13.03 19.24
C TYR A 347 -16.54 12.25 18.98
N THR A 348 -16.68 11.12 19.68
CA THR A 348 -17.83 10.24 19.51
C THR A 348 -18.90 10.53 20.55
N PHE A 349 -20.11 10.79 20.07
CA PHE A 349 -21.30 11.07 20.86
C PHE A 349 -22.33 9.96 20.72
N LEU A 350 -23.33 9.96 21.62
CA LEU A 350 -24.52 9.13 21.55
C LEU A 350 -24.18 7.64 21.40
N GLU A 351 -23.29 7.13 22.26
CA GLU A 351 -22.87 5.73 22.30
C GLU A 351 -22.32 5.18 20.94
N GLY A 352 -21.70 6.05 20.15
CA GLY A 352 -21.12 5.67 18.86
C GLY A 352 -22.00 5.97 17.64
N LEU A 353 -23.18 6.57 17.84
CA LEU A 353 -24.06 6.94 16.73
C LEU A 353 -23.47 8.06 15.87
N LEU A 354 -22.82 9.06 16.49
CA LEU A 354 -22.37 10.28 15.81
C LEU A 354 -20.93 10.59 16.20
N THR A 355 -20.05 10.71 15.20
CA THR A 355 -18.65 11.13 15.39
C THR A 355 -18.33 12.28 14.43
N PRO A 356 -18.57 13.55 14.83
CA PRO A 356 -18.09 14.69 14.08
C PRO A 356 -16.57 14.82 14.17
N SER A 357 -15.96 15.40 13.14
CA SER A 357 -14.53 15.68 13.08
C SER A 357 -14.25 17.00 12.38
N ILE A 358 -13.18 17.66 12.80
CA ILE A 358 -12.68 18.88 12.18
C ILE A 358 -11.16 18.83 12.13
N GLY A 359 -10.59 19.35 11.04
CA GLY A 359 -9.15 19.44 10.85
C GLY A 359 -8.77 20.74 10.18
N VAL A 360 -7.62 21.28 10.59
CA VAL A 360 -6.99 22.45 9.97
C VAL A 360 -5.53 22.13 9.78
N SER A 361 -5.00 22.40 8.60
CA SER A 361 -3.57 22.38 8.37
C SER A 361 -3.11 23.60 7.58
N TYR A 362 -1.97 24.10 7.95
CA TYR A 362 -1.24 25.13 7.23
C TYR A 362 0.16 24.65 6.95
N THR A 363 0.59 24.77 5.71
CA THR A 363 1.91 24.36 5.26
C THR A 363 2.52 25.50 4.44
N ASN A 364 3.71 25.92 4.83
CA ASN A 364 4.59 26.78 4.04
C ASN A 364 5.71 25.90 3.49
N TYR A 365 5.98 25.95 2.19
CA TYR A 365 6.97 25.07 1.58
C TYR A 365 7.70 25.72 0.40
N LYS A 366 8.94 25.27 0.20
CA LYS A 366 9.73 25.49 -1.02
C LYS A 366 10.05 24.14 -1.63
N LEU A 367 10.00 24.02 -2.94
CA LEU A 367 10.32 22.76 -3.65
C LEU A 367 11.82 22.53 -3.75
N SER A 368 12.60 23.62 -3.76
CA SER A 368 14.07 23.61 -3.72
C SER A 368 14.57 24.59 -2.66
N PRO A 369 15.71 24.33 -2.02
CA PRO A 369 16.37 25.30 -1.14
C PRO A 369 16.69 26.63 -1.85
N ASP A 370 16.93 26.57 -3.16
CA ASP A 370 17.29 27.72 -3.99
C ASP A 370 16.09 28.57 -4.43
N ASP A 371 14.86 28.09 -4.18
CA ASP A 371 13.65 28.85 -4.50
C ASP A 371 13.61 30.14 -3.69
N SER A 372 13.48 31.28 -4.36
CA SER A 372 13.36 32.59 -3.71
C SER A 372 12.00 32.78 -3.04
N GLU A 373 10.95 32.10 -3.52
CA GLU A 373 9.58 32.23 -3.03
C GLU A 373 9.11 30.96 -2.31
N SER A 374 8.44 31.14 -1.19
CA SER A 374 7.69 30.05 -0.55
C SER A 374 6.25 29.98 -1.07
N ASN A 375 5.68 28.80 -1.04
CA ASN A 375 4.30 28.53 -1.37
C ASN A 375 3.53 28.12 -0.10
N ASN A 376 2.26 28.51 -0.02
CA ASN A 376 1.41 28.21 1.11
C ASN A 376 0.30 27.25 0.67
N LEU A 377 -0.04 26.32 1.54
CA LEU A 377 -1.21 25.46 1.42
C LEU A 377 -2.00 25.52 2.73
N THR A 378 -3.24 25.98 2.66
CA THR A 378 -4.19 25.90 3.76
C THR A 378 -5.23 24.85 3.45
N THR A 379 -5.49 23.95 4.38
CA THR A 379 -6.52 22.93 4.27
C THR A 379 -7.45 22.98 5.48
N LEU A 380 -8.75 23.05 5.21
CA LEU A 380 -9.82 22.90 6.20
C LEU A 380 -10.56 21.61 5.91
N LEU A 381 -10.82 20.83 6.94
CA LEU A 381 -11.54 19.56 6.85
C LEU A 381 -12.66 19.55 7.88
N ALA A 382 -13.86 19.18 7.47
CA ALA A 382 -14.98 18.89 8.35
C ALA A 382 -15.61 17.56 7.94
N GLY A 383 -15.94 16.75 8.91
CA GLY A 383 -16.51 15.42 8.65
C GLY A 383 -17.48 14.99 9.72
N VAL A 384 -18.31 14.02 9.37
CA VAL A 384 -19.18 13.32 10.31
C VAL A 384 -19.31 11.86 9.91
N ASN A 385 -19.09 10.95 10.87
CA ASN A 385 -19.47 9.56 10.75
C ASN A 385 -20.77 9.35 11.54
N ILE A 386 -21.75 8.71 10.90
CA ILE A 386 -23.06 8.37 11.47
C ILE A 386 -23.20 6.87 11.41
N ARG A 387 -23.41 6.22 12.55
CA ARG A 387 -23.55 4.75 12.64
C ARG A 387 -24.86 4.37 13.34
N PRO A 388 -26.01 4.43 12.62
CA PRO A 388 -27.32 4.19 13.23
C PRO A 388 -27.52 2.77 13.76
N ILE A 389 -26.84 1.81 13.17
CA ILE A 389 -26.78 0.42 13.62
C ILE A 389 -25.37 -0.15 13.41
N ARG A 390 -25.03 -1.23 14.08
CA ARG A 390 -23.70 -1.88 13.98
C ARG A 390 -23.32 -2.28 12.55
N LEU A 391 -24.30 -2.56 11.72
CA LEU A 391 -24.11 -3.05 10.35
C LEU A 391 -24.06 -1.93 9.30
N LEU A 392 -24.34 -0.66 9.66
CA LEU A 392 -24.47 0.43 8.70
C LEU A 392 -23.74 1.68 9.21
N SER A 393 -22.89 2.26 8.37
CA SER A 393 -22.32 3.58 8.61
C SER A 393 -22.35 4.47 7.37
N PHE A 394 -22.47 5.76 7.64
CA PHE A 394 -22.36 6.84 6.65
C PHE A 394 -21.21 7.75 7.05
N ASP A 395 -20.35 8.06 6.10
CA ASP A 395 -19.25 9.02 6.25
C ASP A 395 -19.52 10.19 5.29
N LEU A 396 -19.55 11.40 5.80
CA LEU A 396 -19.60 12.63 5.01
C LEU A 396 -18.39 13.46 5.39
N GLN A 397 -17.64 13.93 4.40
CA GLN A 397 -16.46 14.77 4.59
C GLN A 397 -16.42 15.88 3.56
N ALA A 398 -16.16 17.09 4.03
CA ALA A 398 -15.89 18.26 3.20
C ALA A 398 -14.45 18.69 3.43
N GLN A 399 -13.73 19.04 2.38
CA GLN A 399 -12.39 19.56 2.42
C GLN A 399 -12.31 20.81 1.55
N TYR A 400 -11.74 21.86 2.10
CA TYR A 400 -11.40 23.09 1.38
C TYR A 400 -9.88 23.25 1.37
N MET A 401 -9.31 23.52 0.20
CA MET A 401 -7.88 23.74 0.02
C MET A 401 -7.66 25.02 -0.75
N ASP A 402 -6.71 25.81 -0.27
CA ASP A 402 -6.26 27.03 -0.93
C ASP A 402 -4.74 27.03 -1.04
N ASN A 403 -4.23 27.13 -2.26
CA ASN A 403 -2.82 27.33 -2.56
C ASN A 403 -2.63 28.07 -3.90
N LYS A 404 -1.37 28.24 -4.32
CA LYS A 404 -1.03 28.92 -5.58
C LYS A 404 -1.64 28.24 -6.83
N ILE A 405 -1.85 26.94 -6.81
CA ILE A 405 -2.36 26.12 -7.93
C ILE A 405 -3.86 25.88 -7.78
N TYR A 406 -4.30 25.51 -6.58
CA TYR A 406 -5.70 25.14 -6.27
C TYR A 406 -6.39 26.28 -5.51
N LYS A 407 -6.65 27.38 -6.17
CA LYS A 407 -7.42 28.45 -5.54
C LYS A 407 -8.86 27.99 -5.33
N ASN A 408 -9.28 27.89 -4.05
CA ASN A 408 -10.63 27.51 -3.68
C ASN A 408 -11.07 26.11 -4.12
N ASP A 409 -10.16 25.12 -4.07
CA ASP A 409 -10.52 23.73 -4.35
C ASP A 409 -11.39 23.17 -3.21
N PHE A 410 -12.62 22.85 -3.55
CA PHE A 410 -13.59 22.28 -2.62
C PHE A 410 -13.91 20.84 -3.01
N ARG A 411 -13.70 19.91 -2.06
CA ARG A 411 -13.90 18.49 -2.25
C ARG A 411 -14.93 17.96 -1.29
N LEU A 412 -15.82 17.10 -1.80
CA LEU A 412 -16.82 16.40 -1.00
C LEU A 412 -16.62 14.90 -1.15
N PHE A 413 -16.68 14.20 -0.04
CA PHE A 413 -16.66 12.77 0.00
C PHE A 413 -17.85 12.27 0.81
N PHE A 414 -18.60 11.35 0.21
CA PHE A 414 -19.67 10.60 0.86
C PHE A 414 -19.38 9.12 0.74
N LYS A 415 -19.58 8.36 1.81
CA LYS A 415 -19.42 6.91 1.81
C LYS A 415 -20.48 6.26 2.69
N LEU A 416 -21.10 5.22 2.14
CA LEU A 416 -21.95 4.28 2.84
C LEU A 416 -21.20 2.97 2.99
N ASN A 417 -21.22 2.36 4.17
CA ASN A 417 -20.73 1.00 4.39
C ASN A 417 -21.86 0.17 5.00
N TYR A 418 -22.07 -1.03 4.45
CA TYR A 418 -22.98 -2.03 4.97
C TYR A 418 -22.26 -3.36 5.15
N TRP A 419 -22.24 -3.84 6.39
CA TRP A 419 -21.69 -5.15 6.76
C TRP A 419 -22.83 -6.14 6.91
N PHE A 420 -22.64 -7.34 6.44
CA PHE A 420 -23.61 -8.42 6.58
C PHE A 420 -22.93 -9.72 6.99
N ASN A 421 -23.64 -10.52 7.77
CA ASN A 421 -23.22 -11.85 8.20
C ASN A 421 -24.49 -12.70 8.34
N ILE A 422 -24.67 -13.62 7.42
CA ILE A 422 -25.86 -14.44 7.29
C ILE A 422 -25.44 -15.89 7.48
N ASN A 423 -26.03 -16.57 8.46
CA ASN A 423 -25.93 -18.02 8.64
C ASN A 423 -27.15 -18.65 7.99
N ILE A 424 -26.93 -19.66 7.16
CA ILE A 424 -27.98 -20.39 6.40
C ILE A 424 -28.08 -21.79 6.96
#